data_d374fd7b5fdb894b94cc89f98ee71405
#
_entry.id   d374fd7b5fdb894b94cc89f98ee71405
#
_cell.length_a   1.000
_cell.length_b   1.000
_cell.length_c   1.000
_cell.angle_alpha   90.00
_cell.angle_beta   90.00
_cell.angle_gamma   90.00
#
_symmetry.space_group_name_H-M   'P 1'
#
loop_
_entity.id
_entity.type
_entity.pdbx_description
1 polymer ?
#
loop_
_entity_poly.entity_id
_entity_poly.type
_entity_poly.pdbx_seq_one_letter_code
_entity_poly.pdbx_strand_id
1 'polypeptide(L)'
;MEIAYSPDAQKDLEWWRLNGDESSKNKITRLIQEISEHPKTGTGKPEALSHNLAGLWSRRINKKDRIIYQILEDKILVLVLSLRNHYSDK
;
A
#
# COMPACT_ATOMS: atom_id res chain seq x y z
N MET A 1 1.92 14.25 -0.67
CA MET A 1 1.52 13.77 -2.00
C MET A 1 0.08 13.29 -1.93
N GLU A 2 -0.63 13.45 -3.02
CA GLU A 2 -1.98 12.91 -3.15
C GLU A 2 -1.96 11.40 -3.21
N ILE A 3 -3.03 10.76 -2.75
CA ILE A 3 -3.19 9.31 -2.84
C ILE A 3 -4.32 9.00 -3.82
N ALA A 4 -4.05 8.13 -4.78
CA ALA A 4 -5.07 7.60 -5.67
C ALA A 4 -5.08 6.08 -5.52
N TYR A 5 -6.21 5.46 -5.85
CA TYR A 5 -6.39 4.02 -5.69
C TYR A 5 -6.79 3.40 -7.02
N SER A 6 -6.07 2.36 -7.42
CA SER A 6 -6.44 1.57 -8.59
C SER A 6 -7.78 0.86 -8.35
N PRO A 7 -8.43 0.35 -9.41
CA PRO A 7 -9.65 -0.45 -9.22
C PRO A 7 -9.44 -1.63 -8.28
N ASP A 8 -8.32 -2.32 -8.38
CA ASP A 8 -8.03 -3.43 -7.47
C ASP A 8 -7.87 -2.95 -6.04
N ALA A 9 -7.20 -1.82 -5.83
CA ALA A 9 -7.06 -1.25 -4.49
C ALA A 9 -8.40 -0.85 -3.91
N GLN A 10 -9.29 -0.30 -4.73
CA GLN A 10 -10.63 0.06 -4.27
C GLN A 10 -11.41 -1.17 -3.81
N LYS A 11 -11.31 -2.28 -4.54
CA LYS A 11 -11.93 -3.54 -4.13
C LYS A 11 -11.32 -4.05 -2.83
N ASP A 12 -10.01 -3.92 -2.67
CA ASP A 12 -9.35 -4.35 -1.45
C ASP A 12 -9.80 -3.52 -0.25
N LEU A 13 -9.93 -2.20 -0.40
CA LEU A 13 -10.43 -1.35 0.68
C LEU A 13 -11.84 -1.77 1.11
N GLU A 14 -12.69 -2.10 0.16
CA GLU A 14 -14.03 -2.57 0.47
C GLU A 14 -13.98 -3.91 1.21
N TRP A 15 -13.09 -4.81 0.78
CA TRP A 15 -12.91 -6.08 1.47
C TRP A 15 -12.49 -5.86 2.91
N TRP A 16 -11.53 -4.96 3.15
CA TRP A 16 -11.07 -4.65 4.51
C TRP A 16 -12.20 -4.06 5.36
N ARG A 17 -13.01 -3.18 4.75
CA ARG A 17 -14.13 -2.59 5.46
C ARG A 17 -15.10 -3.66 5.94
N LEU A 18 -15.36 -4.66 5.11
CA LEU A 18 -16.34 -5.71 5.43
C LEU A 18 -15.77 -6.83 6.28
N ASN A 19 -14.51 -7.19 6.09
CA ASN A 19 -13.93 -8.40 6.65
C ASN A 19 -12.72 -8.18 7.54
N GLY A 20 -12.13 -6.99 7.55
CA GLY A 20 -10.89 -6.75 8.25
C GLY A 20 -11.09 -6.63 9.76
N ASP A 21 -10.06 -7.07 10.51
CA ASP A 21 -10.02 -6.83 11.94
C ASP A 21 -9.66 -5.37 12.22
N GLU A 22 -10.05 -4.89 13.41
CA GLU A 22 -9.83 -3.49 13.77
C GLU A 22 -8.36 -3.09 13.74
N SER A 23 -7.49 -3.97 14.22
CA SER A 23 -6.05 -3.68 14.26
C SER A 23 -5.50 -3.45 12.85
N SER A 24 -5.85 -4.31 11.90
CA SER A 24 -5.38 -4.16 10.52
C SER A 24 -5.97 -2.93 9.85
N LYS A 25 -7.25 -2.66 10.08
CA LYS A 25 -7.89 -1.48 9.51
C LYS A 25 -7.26 -0.18 10.02
N ASN A 26 -6.97 -0.12 11.31
CA ASN A 26 -6.30 1.04 11.90
C ASN A 26 -4.88 1.18 11.35
N LYS A 27 -4.19 0.07 11.15
CA LYS A 27 -2.85 0.08 10.58
C LYS A 27 -2.88 0.61 9.14
N ILE A 28 -3.86 0.18 8.35
CA ILE A 28 -4.00 0.65 6.97
C ILE A 28 -4.19 2.16 6.94
N THR A 29 -5.07 2.70 7.80
CA THR A 29 -5.31 4.14 7.86
C THR A 29 -4.02 4.90 8.16
N ARG A 30 -3.25 4.42 9.14
CA ARG A 30 -1.97 5.03 9.50
C ARG A 30 -0.98 4.94 8.35
N LEU A 31 -0.89 3.79 7.71
CA LEU A 31 0.07 3.60 6.62
C LEU A 31 -0.24 4.50 5.43
N ILE A 32 -1.51 4.63 5.06
CA ILE A 32 -1.90 5.52 3.97
C ILE A 32 -1.51 6.96 4.29
N GLN A 33 -1.77 7.41 5.50
CA GLN A 33 -1.40 8.76 5.90
C GLN A 33 0.13 8.96 5.85
N GLU A 34 0.90 7.99 6.35
CA GLU A 34 2.35 8.10 6.30
C GLU A 34 2.88 8.07 4.87
N ILE A 35 2.29 7.24 4.01
CA ILE A 35 2.70 7.17 2.61
C ILE A 35 2.49 8.52 1.93
N SER A 36 1.41 9.21 2.24
CA SER A 36 1.14 10.52 1.65
C SER A 36 2.17 11.57 2.06
N GLU A 37 2.75 11.43 3.24
CA GLU A 37 3.73 12.38 3.79
C GLU A 37 5.16 11.93 3.53
N HIS A 38 5.43 10.64 3.70
CA HIS A 38 6.77 10.06 3.61
C HIS A 38 6.71 8.73 2.86
N PRO A 39 6.61 8.77 1.51
CA PRO A 39 6.36 7.53 0.75
C PRO A 39 7.47 6.49 0.81
N LYS A 40 8.67 6.88 1.22
CA LYS A 40 9.82 5.95 1.23
C LYS A 40 10.29 5.58 2.63
N THR A 41 9.72 6.17 3.67
CA THR A 41 10.15 5.93 5.05
C THR A 41 8.94 5.82 5.96
N GLY A 42 9.12 5.18 7.13
CA GLY A 42 8.10 5.12 8.15
C GLY A 42 7.72 3.70 8.56
N THR A 43 6.51 3.55 9.07
CA THR A 43 5.99 2.30 9.63
C THR A 43 5.72 1.27 8.53
N GLY A 44 5.78 -0.02 8.89
CA GLY A 44 5.43 -1.10 7.98
C GLY A 44 6.55 -1.55 7.08
N LYS A 45 7.80 -1.17 7.41
CA LYS A 45 8.99 -1.56 6.66
C LYS A 45 8.86 -1.22 5.17
N PRO A 46 8.85 0.08 4.81
CA PRO A 46 8.79 0.45 3.40
C PRO A 46 9.94 -0.17 2.64
N GLU A 47 9.63 -0.78 1.51
CA GLU A 47 10.61 -1.54 0.75
C GLU A 47 10.39 -1.34 -0.74
N ALA A 48 11.46 -0.98 -1.46
CA ALA A 48 11.42 -0.95 -2.92
C ALA A 48 11.49 -2.39 -3.42
N LEU A 49 10.58 -2.74 -4.32
CA LEU A 49 10.51 -4.08 -4.87
C LEU A 49 11.42 -4.22 -6.09
N SER A 50 11.69 -5.46 -6.48
CA SER A 50 12.66 -5.74 -7.55
C SER A 50 12.06 -6.69 -8.58
N HIS A 51 12.87 -7.03 -9.60
CA HIS A 51 12.52 -7.94 -10.67
C HIS A 51 11.28 -7.42 -11.42
N ASN A 52 10.26 -8.26 -11.63
CA ASN A 52 9.06 -7.85 -12.35
C ASN A 52 8.21 -6.81 -11.62
N LEU A 53 8.52 -6.54 -10.36
CA LEU A 53 7.83 -5.51 -9.58
C LEU A 53 8.69 -4.28 -9.36
N ALA A 54 9.79 -4.13 -10.11
CA ALA A 54 10.68 -2.98 -9.99
C ALA A 54 9.90 -1.69 -10.24
N GLY A 55 10.18 -0.68 -9.43
CA GLY A 55 9.48 0.60 -9.49
C GLY A 55 8.30 0.68 -8.53
N LEU A 56 7.94 -0.42 -7.91
CA LEU A 56 6.88 -0.45 -6.91
C LEU A 56 7.47 -0.52 -5.50
N TRP A 57 6.66 -0.16 -4.53
CA TRP A 57 7.01 -0.18 -3.12
C TRP A 57 5.97 -0.96 -2.35
N SER A 58 6.37 -1.49 -1.19
CA SER A 58 5.43 -2.18 -0.31
C SER A 58 5.60 -1.72 1.13
N ARG A 59 4.51 -1.82 1.89
CA ARG A 59 4.52 -1.71 3.36
C ARG A 59 3.66 -2.81 3.93
N ARG A 60 4.09 -3.36 5.05
CA ARG A 60 3.37 -4.47 5.70
C ARG A 60 2.17 -3.95 6.47
N ILE A 61 1.01 -4.55 6.23
CA ILE A 61 -0.18 -4.34 7.04
C ILE A 61 -0.13 -5.31 8.22
N ASN A 62 0.13 -6.58 7.93
CA ASN A 62 0.26 -7.64 8.92
C ASN A 62 1.22 -8.70 8.36
N LYS A 63 1.25 -9.90 8.93
CA LYS A 63 2.17 -10.95 8.47
C LYS A 63 1.87 -11.40 7.06
N LYS A 64 0.63 -11.26 6.61
CA LYS A 64 0.15 -11.82 5.35
C LYS A 64 -0.02 -10.77 4.27
N ASP A 65 -0.52 -9.59 4.61
CA ASP A 65 -0.95 -8.61 3.64
C ASP A 65 -0.05 -7.38 3.62
N ARG A 66 0.07 -6.77 2.43
CA ARG A 66 0.87 -5.57 2.20
C ARG A 66 0.10 -4.57 1.38
N ILE A 67 0.48 -3.29 1.53
CA ILE A 67 0.09 -2.24 0.60
C ILE A 67 1.16 -2.19 -0.48
N ILE A 68 0.76 -2.32 -1.73
CA ILE A 68 1.65 -2.15 -2.88
C ILE A 68 1.30 -0.82 -3.52
N TYR A 69 2.31 0.02 -3.75
CA TYR A 69 2.07 1.35 -4.29
C TYR A 69 3.20 1.80 -5.20
N GLN A 70 2.89 2.78 -6.03
CA GLN A 70 3.84 3.39 -6.96
C GLN A 70 3.92 4.89 -6.67
N ILE A 71 5.13 5.42 -6.65
CA ILE A 71 5.34 6.86 -6.42
C ILE A 71 5.51 7.51 -7.79
N LEU A 72 4.62 8.45 -8.11
CA LEU A 72 4.67 9.21 -9.36
C LEU A 72 5.11 10.63 -9.02
N GLU A 73 6.42 10.82 -8.95
CA GLU A 73 6.98 12.07 -8.43
C GLU A 73 6.70 13.27 -9.34
N ASP A 74 6.64 13.05 -10.64
CA ASP A 74 6.33 14.11 -11.60
C ASP A 74 4.89 14.63 -11.44
N LYS A 75 4.00 13.84 -10.86
CA LYS A 75 2.61 14.21 -10.62
C LYS A 75 2.33 14.51 -9.16
N ILE A 76 3.32 14.37 -8.29
CA ILE A 76 3.20 14.51 -6.84
C ILE A 76 2.06 13.62 -6.34
N LEU A 77 2.09 12.35 -6.76
CA LEU A 77 0.99 11.42 -6.56
C LEU A 77 1.53 10.05 -6.17
N VAL A 78 0.85 9.40 -5.23
CA VAL A 78 1.07 7.97 -4.93
C VAL A 78 -0.13 7.20 -5.41
N LEU A 79 0.10 6.19 -6.24
CA LEU A 79 -0.95 5.31 -6.71
C LEU A 79 -0.90 4.01 -5.93
N VAL A 80 -1.93 3.74 -5.15
CA VAL A 80 -2.05 2.49 -4.39
C VAL A 80 -2.63 1.43 -5.33
N LEU A 81 -1.90 0.34 -5.52
CA LEU A 81 -2.24 -0.71 -6.47
C LEU A 81 -2.98 -1.87 -5.81
N SER A 82 -2.63 -2.21 -4.57
CA SER A 82 -3.35 -3.25 -3.84
C SER A 82 -3.11 -3.10 -2.35
N LEU A 83 -4.02 -3.68 -1.54
CA LEU A 83 -3.91 -3.70 -0.09
C LEU A 83 -4.11 -5.11 0.47
N ARG A 84 -4.03 -6.11 -0.40
CA ARG A 84 -4.07 -7.52 0.00
C ARG A 84 -2.95 -8.25 -0.71
N ASN A 85 -2.74 -9.50 -0.35
CA ASN A 85 -1.63 -10.29 -0.87
C ASN A 85 -1.92 -10.82 -2.28
N HIS A 86 -2.04 -9.89 -3.25
CA HIS A 86 -2.24 -10.20 -4.65
C HIS A 86 -0.94 -10.36 -5.42
N TYR A 87 0.14 -9.75 -4.90
CA TYR A 87 1.43 -9.76 -5.58
C TYR A 87 2.37 -10.70 -4.84
N SER A 88 2.99 -11.58 -5.60
CA SER A 88 3.95 -12.52 -5.05
C SER A 88 5.36 -11.98 -5.27
N ASP A 89 6.21 -12.06 -4.24
CA ASP A 89 7.60 -11.67 -4.32
C ASP A 89 8.51 -12.88 -4.49
N LYS A 90 8.00 -13.90 -5.08
CA LYS A 90 8.78 -15.09 -5.43
C LYS A 90 9.82 -14.80 -6.48
#